data_5de6b38e77acff8ec76d396c96811115
#
_entry.id   5de6b38e77acff8ec76d396c96811115
#
_cell.length_a   1.000
_cell.length_b   1.000
_cell.length_c   1.000
_cell.angle_alpha   90.00
_cell.angle_beta   90.00
_cell.angle_gamma   90.00
#
_symmetry.space_group_name_H-M   'P 1'
#
loop_
_entity.id
_entity.type
_entity.pdbx_description
1 polymer ?
#
loop_
_entity_poly.entity_id
_entity_poly.type
_entity_poly.pdbx_seq_one_letter_code
_entity_poly.pdbx_strand_id
1 'polypeptide(L)'
;MAYMNTSKVNQALQVELENISGSSRSQVAEPVAVYGMTMEKLLDQKMLLLSLIETGVSSQFFFTLTEESPFSLTDWCHVTNIPYRTLQRYQKDNTMLKPIYTEKIFEFVEVVQKGIEVFGSSEKFERWLYKPKFIFSDKRPIDLLSSSFGKELVMTELTHIEHGIFA
;
A
#
# COMPACT_ATOMS: atom_id res chain seq x y z
N MET A 1 -3.55 15.31 -6.33
CA MET A 1 -3.06 15.15 -4.94
C MET A 1 -2.91 13.66 -4.67
N ALA A 2 -1.75 13.22 -4.24
CA ALA A 2 -1.53 11.80 -3.97
C ALA A 2 -2.19 11.44 -2.64
N TYR A 3 -3.27 10.69 -2.66
CA TYR A 3 -4.04 10.29 -1.47
C TYR A 3 -3.20 9.58 -0.39
N MET A 4 -2.16 8.86 -0.79
CA MET A 4 -1.27 8.16 0.15
C MET A 4 -0.14 9.03 0.71
N ASN A 5 -0.06 10.30 0.32
CA ASN A 5 0.96 11.26 0.78
C ASN A 5 0.33 12.44 1.55
N THR A 6 -0.83 12.23 2.19
CA THR A 6 -1.42 13.26 3.05
C THR A 6 -0.57 13.47 4.30
N SER A 7 -0.69 14.65 4.90
CA SER A 7 0.00 14.96 6.18
C SER A 7 -0.31 13.93 7.25
N LYS A 8 -1.55 13.42 7.32
CA LYS A 8 -1.99 12.43 8.29
C LYS A 8 -1.31 11.07 8.06
N VAL A 9 -1.25 10.61 6.80
CA VAL A 9 -0.58 9.35 6.47
C VAL A 9 0.91 9.42 6.78
N ASN A 10 1.57 10.51 6.40
CA ASN A 10 3.00 10.69 6.68
C ASN A 10 3.29 10.79 8.18
N GLN A 11 2.42 11.43 8.96
CA GLN A 11 2.54 11.47 10.42
C GLN A 11 2.34 10.08 11.05
N ALA A 12 1.35 9.33 10.59
CA ALA A 12 1.13 7.96 11.06
C ALA A 12 2.30 7.04 10.68
N LEU A 13 2.85 7.17 9.48
CA LEU A 13 4.05 6.46 9.04
C LEU A 13 5.25 6.76 9.93
N GLN A 14 5.45 8.01 10.31
CA GLN A 14 6.54 8.40 11.19
C GLN A 14 6.46 7.69 12.54
N VAL A 15 5.28 7.58 13.12
CA VAL A 15 5.07 6.83 14.38
C VAL A 15 5.46 5.35 14.22
N GLU A 16 5.10 4.72 13.10
CA GLU A 16 5.50 3.32 12.85
C GLU A 16 7.03 3.17 12.77
N LEU A 17 7.70 4.09 12.10
CA LEU A 17 9.16 4.06 11.96
C LEU A 17 9.90 4.31 13.28
N GLU A 18 9.38 5.19 14.12
CA GLU A 18 9.93 5.45 15.46
C GLU A 18 9.79 4.20 16.36
N ASN A 19 8.66 3.49 16.27
CA ASN A 19 8.45 2.23 17.00
C ASN A 19 9.46 1.15 16.63
N ILE A 20 9.80 1.03 15.34
CA ILE A 20 10.82 0.08 14.87
C ILE A 20 12.21 0.48 15.36
N SER A 21 12.56 1.76 15.26
CA SER A 21 13.87 2.27 15.68
C SER A 21 14.10 2.09 17.18
N GLY A 22 13.05 2.20 17.99
CA GLY A 22 13.09 1.98 19.45
C GLY A 22 13.18 0.50 19.86
N SER A 23 12.75 -0.42 18.99
CA SER A 23 12.70 -1.87 19.28
C SER A 23 13.94 -2.63 18.79
N SER A 24 14.73 -2.07 17.90
CA SER A 24 15.87 -2.75 17.27
C SER A 24 17.15 -2.58 18.07
N ARG A 25 17.51 -3.59 18.88
CA ARG A 25 18.91 -3.93 19.23
C ARG A 25 19.67 -4.53 18.03
N SER A 26 19.35 -4.20 16.83
CA SER A 26 19.94 -4.73 15.61
C SER A 26 20.97 -3.74 15.05
N GLN A 27 22.21 -4.15 15.01
CA GLN A 27 23.44 -3.44 14.63
C GLN A 27 23.54 -3.12 13.13
N VAL A 28 22.49 -2.79 12.43
CA VAL A 28 22.61 -2.35 11.02
C VAL A 28 21.51 -1.32 10.72
N ALA A 29 21.76 -0.09 11.07
CA ALA A 29 21.34 1.07 10.30
C ALA A 29 21.89 2.32 10.97
N GLU A 30 22.64 3.13 10.21
CA GLU A 30 22.76 4.55 10.53
C GLU A 30 21.36 5.08 10.86
N PRO A 31 21.21 6.07 11.77
CA PRO A 31 19.90 6.64 12.06
C PRO A 31 19.35 7.21 10.76
N VAL A 32 18.57 6.41 10.05
CA VAL A 32 17.82 6.87 8.89
C VAL A 32 17.02 8.05 9.41
N ALA A 33 17.18 9.20 8.78
CA ALA A 33 16.45 10.40 9.16
C ALA A 33 14.96 10.11 8.96
N VAL A 34 14.31 9.63 10.01
CA VAL A 34 12.88 9.30 10.04
C VAL A 34 12.04 10.56 9.80
N TYR A 35 12.61 11.72 10.10
CA TYR A 35 11.97 13.01 9.92
C TYR A 35 11.76 13.33 8.43
N GLY A 36 10.51 13.56 8.04
CA GLY A 36 10.12 13.89 6.68
C GLY A 36 10.06 12.69 5.73
N MET A 37 9.91 11.47 6.29
CA MET A 37 9.61 10.28 5.50
C MET A 37 8.20 10.38 4.93
N THR A 38 8.08 10.21 3.63
CA THR A 38 6.80 10.09 2.92
C THR A 38 6.61 8.66 2.45
N MET A 39 5.37 8.29 2.11
CA MET A 39 5.08 6.96 1.60
C MET A 39 5.89 6.64 0.33
N GLU A 40 6.04 7.62 -0.57
CA GLU A 40 6.86 7.51 -1.77
C GLU A 40 8.32 7.19 -1.45
N LYS A 41 8.93 7.98 -0.57
CA LYS A 41 10.32 7.75 -0.14
C LYS A 41 10.51 6.40 0.55
N LEU A 42 9.50 5.93 1.31
CA LEU A 42 9.55 4.63 1.95
C LEU A 42 9.58 3.50 0.92
N LEU A 43 8.77 3.56 -0.13
CA LEU A 43 8.75 2.53 -1.17
C LEU A 43 10.09 2.41 -1.92
N ASP A 44 10.86 3.49 -2.00
CA ASP A 44 12.21 3.49 -2.58
C ASP A 44 13.24 2.86 -1.63
N GLN A 45 12.98 2.89 -0.31
CA GLN A 45 13.89 2.34 0.71
C GLN A 45 13.54 0.89 1.05
N LYS A 46 13.87 -0.04 0.17
CA LYS A 46 13.44 -1.45 0.24
C LYS A 46 13.80 -2.14 1.56
N MET A 47 14.96 -1.86 2.16
CA MET A 47 15.35 -2.48 3.45
C MET A 47 14.53 -1.94 4.62
N LEU A 48 14.20 -0.65 4.62
CA LEU A 48 13.33 -0.06 5.64
C LEU A 48 11.89 -0.58 5.50
N LEU A 49 11.41 -0.67 4.26
CA LEU A 49 10.11 -1.27 3.97
C LEU A 49 10.03 -2.73 4.43
N LEU A 50 11.08 -3.53 4.16
CA LEU A 50 11.16 -4.91 4.63
C LEU A 50 11.09 -5.00 6.16
N SER A 51 11.83 -4.15 6.87
CA SER A 51 11.78 -4.10 8.33
C SER A 51 10.39 -3.77 8.86
N LEU A 52 9.66 -2.85 8.21
CA LEU A 52 8.27 -2.54 8.50
C LEU A 52 7.34 -3.74 8.28
N ILE A 53 7.53 -4.45 7.17
CA ILE A 53 6.74 -5.64 6.85
C ILE A 53 6.98 -6.73 7.88
N GLU A 54 8.23 -7.01 8.25
CA GLU A 54 8.58 -8.05 9.23
C GLU A 54 8.03 -7.75 10.63
N THR A 55 8.05 -6.48 11.04
CA THR A 55 7.50 -6.05 12.32
C THR A 55 5.97 -6.04 12.33
N GLY A 56 5.36 -5.76 11.18
CA GLY A 56 3.96 -5.43 11.02
C GLY A 56 3.71 -3.94 11.24
N VAL A 57 2.55 -3.44 10.83
CA VAL A 57 2.08 -2.08 11.12
C VAL A 57 0.91 -2.10 12.08
N SER A 58 0.71 -1.01 12.82
CA SER A 58 -0.42 -0.91 13.74
C SER A 58 -1.76 -0.87 12.98
N SER A 59 -2.81 -1.33 13.65
CA SER A 59 -4.16 -1.19 13.12
C SER A 59 -4.54 0.28 12.90
N GLN A 60 -4.05 1.18 13.74
CA GLN A 60 -4.28 2.61 13.60
C GLN A 60 -3.69 3.17 12.29
N PHE A 61 -2.45 2.78 11.95
CA PHE A 61 -1.83 3.15 10.68
C PHE A 61 -2.67 2.66 9.48
N PHE A 62 -3.08 1.39 9.51
CA PHE A 62 -3.93 0.83 8.46
C PHE A 62 -5.23 1.60 8.28
N PHE A 63 -5.94 1.92 9.38
CA PHE A 63 -7.20 2.69 9.29
C PHE A 63 -6.96 4.12 8.81
N THR A 64 -5.86 4.77 9.20
CA THR A 64 -5.48 6.07 8.63
C THR A 64 -5.28 5.99 7.12
N LEU A 65 -4.61 4.93 6.61
CA LEU A 65 -4.48 4.71 5.17
C LEU A 65 -5.83 4.53 4.48
N THR A 66 -6.74 3.75 5.08
CA THR A 66 -8.06 3.50 4.49
C THR A 66 -8.92 4.76 4.45
N GLU A 67 -8.90 5.58 5.49
CA GLU A 67 -9.65 6.84 5.58
C GLU A 67 -9.16 7.90 4.60
N GLU A 68 -7.86 7.96 4.38
CA GLU A 68 -7.23 8.93 3.46
C GLU A 68 -7.17 8.41 2.01
N SER A 69 -7.65 7.20 1.74
CA SER A 69 -7.69 6.61 0.40
C SER A 69 -9.10 6.69 -0.21
N PRO A 70 -9.22 6.72 -1.54
CA PRO A 70 -10.52 6.70 -2.21
C PRO A 70 -11.17 5.30 -2.23
N PHE A 71 -10.45 4.28 -1.77
CA PHE A 71 -10.89 2.88 -1.83
C PHE A 71 -11.72 2.53 -0.61
N SER A 72 -12.80 1.79 -0.84
CA SER A 72 -13.66 1.32 0.25
C SER A 72 -12.91 0.32 1.16
N LEU A 73 -13.36 0.20 2.41
CA LEU A 73 -12.84 -0.82 3.32
C LEU A 73 -13.03 -2.25 2.76
N THR A 74 -14.06 -2.45 1.93
CA THR A 74 -14.30 -3.73 1.23
C THR A 74 -13.20 -4.00 0.20
N ASP A 75 -12.76 -2.99 -0.54
CA ASP A 75 -11.64 -3.13 -1.49
C ASP A 75 -10.35 -3.46 -0.75
N TRP A 76 -10.08 -2.77 0.35
CA TRP A 76 -8.94 -3.08 1.21
C TRP A 76 -8.98 -4.51 1.74
N CYS A 77 -10.14 -4.99 2.23
CA CYS A 77 -10.32 -6.38 2.65
C CYS A 77 -10.01 -7.35 1.52
N HIS A 78 -10.51 -7.06 0.32
CA HIS A 78 -10.30 -7.91 -0.86
C HIS A 78 -8.84 -7.98 -1.27
N VAL A 79 -8.19 -6.83 -1.43
CA VAL A 79 -6.79 -6.75 -1.91
C VAL A 79 -5.81 -7.32 -0.89
N THR A 80 -6.01 -7.04 0.40
CA THR A 80 -5.13 -7.50 1.47
C THR A 80 -5.43 -8.93 1.95
N ASN A 81 -6.52 -9.53 1.47
CA ASN A 81 -7.04 -10.81 1.97
C ASN A 81 -7.29 -10.83 3.48
N ILE A 82 -7.62 -9.68 4.08
CA ILE A 82 -7.98 -9.60 5.50
C ILE A 82 -9.50 -9.67 5.63
N PRO A 83 -10.04 -10.71 6.27
CA PRO A 83 -11.48 -10.76 6.52
C PRO A 83 -11.94 -9.57 7.36
N TYR A 84 -13.10 -8.99 7.02
CA TYR A 84 -13.65 -7.82 7.73
C TYR A 84 -13.73 -8.01 9.26
N ARG A 85 -14.15 -9.20 9.73
CA ARG A 85 -14.17 -9.54 11.16
C ARG A 85 -12.77 -9.47 11.80
N THR A 86 -11.74 -9.85 11.05
CA THR A 86 -10.36 -9.77 11.52
C THR A 86 -9.92 -8.32 11.65
N LEU A 87 -10.27 -7.46 10.69
CA LEU A 87 -10.01 -6.01 10.79
C LEU A 87 -10.72 -5.39 11.99
N GLN A 88 -12.00 -5.69 12.21
CA GLN A 88 -12.73 -5.21 13.38
C GLN A 88 -12.05 -5.60 14.69
N ARG A 89 -11.52 -6.84 14.79
CA ARG A 89 -10.76 -7.29 15.97
C ARG A 89 -9.47 -6.49 16.13
N TYR A 90 -8.69 -6.30 15.07
CA TYR A 90 -7.46 -5.49 15.11
C TYR A 90 -7.76 -4.06 15.55
N GLN A 91 -8.83 -3.45 15.06
CA GLN A 91 -9.26 -2.12 15.46
C GLN A 91 -9.62 -2.05 16.95
N LYS A 92 -10.43 -3.02 17.42
CA LYS A 92 -10.88 -3.06 18.82
C LYS A 92 -9.72 -3.28 19.79
N ASP A 93 -8.81 -4.20 19.44
CA ASP A 93 -7.72 -4.63 20.30
C ASP A 93 -6.49 -3.71 20.16
N ASN A 94 -6.50 -2.77 19.21
CA ASN A 94 -5.40 -1.85 18.86
C ASN A 94 -4.06 -2.57 18.74
N THR A 95 -4.04 -3.65 17.95
CA THR A 95 -2.87 -4.54 17.80
C THR A 95 -2.18 -4.34 16.47
N MET A 96 -0.95 -4.88 16.37
CA MET A 96 -0.18 -4.91 15.14
C MET A 96 -0.78 -5.92 14.15
N LEU A 97 -0.84 -5.55 12.87
CA LEU A 97 -1.19 -6.47 11.80
C LEU A 97 -0.04 -7.46 11.55
N LYS A 98 -0.39 -8.68 11.16
CA LYS A 98 0.62 -9.68 10.81
C LYS A 98 1.45 -9.27 9.59
N PRO A 99 2.73 -9.68 9.51
CA PRO A 99 3.60 -9.41 8.37
C PRO A 99 2.97 -9.66 7.01
N ILE A 100 2.28 -10.79 6.85
CA ILE A 100 1.61 -11.14 5.59
C ILE A 100 0.54 -10.11 5.15
N TYR A 101 -0.17 -9.51 6.08
CA TYR A 101 -1.14 -8.45 5.79
C TYR A 101 -0.45 -7.12 5.52
N THR A 102 0.60 -6.83 6.28
CA THR A 102 1.41 -5.62 6.10
C THR A 102 2.04 -5.59 4.71
N GLU A 103 2.58 -6.73 4.24
CA GLU A 103 3.10 -6.87 2.89
C GLU A 103 2.04 -6.53 1.83
N LYS A 104 0.84 -7.09 1.96
CA LYS A 104 -0.27 -6.81 1.04
C LYS A 104 -0.74 -5.36 1.05
N ILE A 105 -0.70 -4.71 2.20
CA ILE A 105 -0.98 -3.28 2.31
C ILE A 105 0.01 -2.47 1.47
N PHE A 106 1.31 -2.71 1.63
CA PHE A 106 2.34 -1.99 0.87
C PHE A 106 2.37 -2.37 -0.61
N GLU A 107 2.07 -3.61 -0.98
CA GLU A 107 1.87 -4.01 -2.37
C GLU A 107 0.75 -3.17 -3.03
N PHE A 108 -0.35 -2.95 -2.33
CA PHE A 108 -1.45 -2.13 -2.86
C PHE A 108 -1.08 -0.65 -2.92
N VAL A 109 -0.42 -0.11 -1.91
CA VAL A 109 0.09 1.27 -1.90
C VAL A 109 1.02 1.51 -3.10
N GLU A 110 1.91 0.59 -3.41
CA GLU A 110 2.82 0.67 -4.57
C GLU A 110 2.03 0.75 -5.90
N VAL A 111 1.01 -0.11 -6.07
CA VAL A 111 0.13 -0.08 -7.25
C VAL A 111 -0.61 1.26 -7.37
N VAL A 112 -1.14 1.78 -6.26
CA VAL A 112 -1.87 3.05 -6.23
C VAL A 112 -0.95 4.21 -6.61
N GLN A 113 0.26 4.26 -6.06
CA GLN A 113 1.23 5.31 -6.41
C GLN A 113 1.60 5.25 -7.88
N LYS A 114 1.94 4.07 -8.40
CA LYS A 114 2.26 3.89 -9.82
C LYS A 114 1.08 4.25 -10.72
N GLY A 115 -0.11 3.85 -10.35
CA GLY A 115 -1.32 4.19 -11.11
C GLY A 115 -1.58 5.69 -11.17
N ILE A 116 -1.44 6.41 -10.05
CA ILE A 116 -1.60 7.88 -10.03
C ILE A 116 -0.52 8.57 -10.87
N GLU A 117 0.71 8.10 -10.81
CA GLU A 117 1.82 8.60 -11.64
C GLU A 117 1.50 8.45 -13.12
N VAL A 118 1.10 7.28 -13.56
CA VAL A 118 0.80 6.94 -14.95
C VAL A 118 -0.41 7.72 -15.50
N PHE A 119 -1.47 7.85 -14.71
CA PHE A 119 -2.71 8.52 -15.15
C PHE A 119 -2.76 10.01 -14.84
N GLY A 120 -1.84 10.52 -14.02
CA GLY A 120 -1.78 11.92 -13.60
C GLY A 120 -2.88 12.34 -12.62
N SER A 121 -3.83 11.46 -12.29
CA SER A 121 -4.83 11.70 -11.25
C SER A 121 -5.40 10.39 -10.70
N SER A 122 -5.82 10.43 -9.45
CA SER A 122 -6.45 9.29 -8.75
C SER A 122 -7.77 8.90 -9.37
N GLU A 123 -8.61 9.88 -9.78
CA GLU A 123 -9.93 9.61 -10.38
C GLU A 123 -9.80 8.86 -11.71
N LYS A 124 -8.77 9.18 -12.50
CA LYS A 124 -8.50 8.46 -13.76
C LYS A 124 -8.00 7.06 -13.47
N PHE A 125 -7.08 6.91 -12.49
CA PHE A 125 -6.58 5.61 -12.06
C PHE A 125 -7.70 4.74 -11.51
N GLU A 126 -8.54 5.24 -10.60
CA GLU A 126 -9.70 4.51 -10.07
C GLU A 126 -10.60 4.01 -11.18
N ARG A 127 -10.96 4.89 -12.13
CA ARG A 127 -11.79 4.52 -13.28
C ARG A 127 -11.17 3.40 -14.10
N TRP A 128 -9.85 3.40 -14.25
CA TRP A 128 -9.13 2.34 -14.91
C TRP A 128 -9.14 1.05 -14.08
N LEU A 129 -8.92 1.15 -12.78
CA LEU A 129 -8.81 0.03 -11.84
C LEU A 129 -10.12 -0.77 -11.72
N TYR A 130 -11.26 -0.08 -11.79
CA TYR A 130 -12.58 -0.72 -11.66
C TYR A 130 -13.21 -1.14 -12.99
N LYS A 131 -12.63 -0.76 -14.11
CA LYS A 131 -13.18 -1.12 -15.43
C LYS A 131 -12.59 -2.44 -15.94
N PRO A 132 -13.42 -3.43 -16.35
CA PRO A 132 -12.93 -4.66 -16.98
C PRO A 132 -12.00 -4.37 -18.16
N LYS A 133 -10.96 -5.20 -18.33
CA LYS A 133 -9.95 -5.07 -19.37
C LYS A 133 -9.82 -6.36 -20.17
N PHE A 134 -9.84 -6.24 -21.48
CA PHE A 134 -9.65 -7.39 -22.38
C PHE A 134 -8.33 -8.12 -22.10
N ILE A 135 -7.24 -7.38 -21.86
CA ILE A 135 -5.92 -7.95 -21.53
C ILE A 135 -5.92 -8.81 -20.26
N PHE A 136 -6.88 -8.59 -19.38
CA PHE A 136 -7.08 -9.38 -18.14
C PHE A 136 -8.27 -10.37 -18.27
N SER A 137 -8.61 -10.79 -19.49
CA SER A 137 -9.75 -11.66 -19.78
C SER A 137 -11.05 -11.12 -19.18
N ASP A 138 -11.32 -9.84 -19.43
CA ASP A 138 -12.49 -9.08 -18.97
C ASP A 138 -12.64 -8.96 -17.43
N LYS A 139 -11.56 -9.23 -16.69
CA LYS A 139 -11.51 -8.95 -15.26
C LYS A 139 -11.16 -7.48 -15.00
N ARG A 140 -11.62 -6.96 -13.88
CA ARG A 140 -11.19 -5.64 -13.40
C ARG A 140 -9.78 -5.76 -12.79
N PRO A 141 -8.88 -4.81 -13.04
CA PRO A 141 -7.55 -4.81 -12.42
C PRO A 141 -7.57 -5.00 -10.90
N ILE A 142 -8.53 -4.37 -10.19
CA ILE A 142 -8.64 -4.51 -8.74
C ILE A 142 -8.87 -5.97 -8.30
N ASP A 143 -9.60 -6.77 -9.08
CA ASP A 143 -9.88 -8.16 -8.75
C ASP A 143 -8.64 -9.05 -8.79
N LEU A 144 -7.58 -8.62 -9.48
CA LEU A 144 -6.30 -9.34 -9.59
C LEU A 144 -5.37 -9.06 -8.40
N LEU A 145 -5.54 -7.93 -7.72
CA LEU A 145 -4.62 -7.45 -6.69
C LEU A 145 -4.62 -8.28 -5.40
N SER A 146 -5.56 -9.19 -5.24
CA SER A 146 -5.58 -10.14 -4.11
C SER A 146 -4.44 -11.17 -4.13
N SER A 147 -3.70 -11.27 -5.26
CA SER A 147 -2.53 -12.13 -5.41
C SER A 147 -1.30 -11.35 -5.88
N SER A 148 -0.11 -11.77 -5.45
CA SER A 148 1.15 -11.13 -5.88
C SER A 148 1.37 -11.28 -7.39
N PHE A 149 1.00 -12.43 -7.98
CA PHE A 149 1.04 -12.63 -9.42
C PHE A 149 0.10 -11.66 -10.17
N GLY A 150 -1.12 -11.47 -9.65
CA GLY A 150 -2.06 -10.49 -10.21
C GLY A 150 -1.58 -9.05 -10.08
N LYS A 151 -0.92 -8.71 -8.97
CA LYS A 151 -0.21 -7.42 -8.80
C LYS A 151 0.83 -7.21 -9.91
N GLU A 152 1.66 -8.23 -10.17
CA GLU A 152 2.69 -8.17 -11.21
C GLU A 152 2.08 -7.89 -12.60
N LEU A 153 0.99 -8.56 -12.95
CA LEU A 153 0.26 -8.30 -14.20
C LEU A 153 -0.23 -6.85 -14.29
N VAL A 154 -0.82 -6.34 -13.21
CA VAL A 154 -1.32 -4.95 -13.15
C VAL A 154 -0.18 -3.95 -13.27
N MET A 155 0.95 -4.16 -12.56
CA MET A 155 2.13 -3.29 -12.63
C MET A 155 2.76 -3.29 -14.01
N THR A 156 2.82 -4.45 -14.66
CA THR A 156 3.31 -4.57 -16.06
C THR A 156 2.45 -3.74 -17.00
N GLU A 157 1.12 -3.84 -16.90
CA GLU A 157 0.22 -3.07 -17.73
C GLU A 157 0.32 -1.56 -17.48
N LEU A 158 0.45 -1.13 -16.22
CA LEU A 158 0.70 0.27 -15.89
C LEU A 158 1.98 0.78 -16.54
N THR A 159 3.03 -0.04 -16.55
CA THR A 159 4.30 0.30 -17.24
C THR A 159 4.12 0.38 -18.76
N HIS A 160 3.34 -0.52 -19.37
CA HIS A 160 3.02 -0.44 -20.80
C HIS A 160 2.27 0.85 -21.14
N ILE A 161 1.27 1.24 -20.35
CA ILE A 161 0.52 2.48 -20.52
C ILE A 161 1.45 3.71 -20.41
N GLU A 162 2.35 3.73 -19.43
CA GLU A 162 3.33 4.79 -19.23
C GLU A 162 4.22 5.01 -20.47
N HIS A 163 4.65 3.92 -21.08
CA HIS A 163 5.49 3.96 -22.29
C HIS A 163 4.71 4.06 -23.61
N GLY A 164 3.38 4.18 -23.54
CA GLY A 164 2.52 4.26 -24.73
C GLY A 164 2.46 2.96 -25.53
N ILE A 165 2.76 1.83 -24.90
CA ILE A 165 2.69 0.50 -25.50
C ILE A 165 1.25 0.01 -25.30
N PHE A 166 0.41 0.17 -26.32
CA PHE A 166 -0.96 -0.33 -26.30
C PHE A 166 -1.00 -1.68 -27.05
N ALA A 167 -1.45 -2.72 -26.33
CA ALA A 167 -1.72 -4.02 -26.94
C ALA A 167 -3.09 -4.05 -27.61
#